data_d52057599bff26dfac4dd84f9c5ea63b
#
_entry.id   d52057599bff26dfac4dd84f9c5ea63b
#
_cell.length_a   1.000
_cell.length_b   1.000
_cell.length_c   1.000
_cell.angle_alpha   90.00
_cell.angle_beta   90.00
_cell.angle_gamma   90.00
#
_symmetry.space_group_name_H-M   'P 1'
#
loop_
_entity.id
_entity.type
_entity.pdbx_description
1 polymer ?
#
loop_
_entity_poly.entity_id
_entity_poly.type
_entity_poly.pdbx_seq_one_letter_code
_entity_poly.pdbx_strand_id
1 'polypeptide(L)'
;MDRKEFTKEIAIRCQNNEAALFLGAGMSNNAGLPSWKKLFEPLAREIGIDLENTNYQLYDIAQFYANNKGISQLHKKISSEINRIDETSETLDELTNMQCNSIWTTNYDKVIENNYYRKGKRTNIIHSEENLVSVELNKNINIFKMNGDIDDLKHAIITKRDLEEYNKTHKVLLTFFKRELVVKCFLFIGYSFTDSLVLPCISELSQAFDGEHPYHYAIMKKNNDPDFINFVVDLETRYHIKTLLIEDYDEIQDVLREINYYTNQYNVFISGSYRENDEKKLQEISRFCNKLTNSLYKENLRIIDGYGYKVGYYIAAAATRLMLEENVASFEKYLLMYPFDEHLTQSQKYKHREFMISKSNVIIFIYGFASSDSGMIEEFNIAKK
;
A
#
# COMPACT_ATOMS: atom_id res chain seq x y z
N MET A 1 -16.48 -10.99 -9.03
CA MET A 1 -16.49 -10.77 -7.56
C MET A 1 -17.24 -9.49 -7.23
N ASP A 2 -18.04 -9.48 -6.17
CA ASP A 2 -18.71 -8.26 -5.71
C ASP A 2 -17.71 -7.26 -5.08
N ARG A 3 -17.92 -5.94 -5.30
CA ARG A 3 -17.02 -4.88 -4.83
C ARG A 3 -16.83 -4.90 -3.32
N LYS A 4 -17.92 -5.11 -2.56
CA LYS A 4 -17.89 -5.13 -1.10
C LYS A 4 -17.10 -6.32 -0.55
N GLU A 5 -17.24 -7.48 -1.17
CA GLU A 5 -16.48 -8.68 -0.83
C GLU A 5 -14.99 -8.46 -1.14
N PHE A 6 -14.69 -7.94 -2.34
CA PHE A 6 -13.33 -7.61 -2.79
C PHE A 6 -12.61 -6.67 -1.81
N THR A 7 -13.25 -5.55 -1.45
CA THR A 7 -12.64 -4.53 -0.58
C THR A 7 -12.44 -5.05 0.84
N LYS A 8 -13.34 -5.89 1.36
CA LYS A 8 -13.20 -6.50 2.69
C LYS A 8 -12.09 -7.55 2.75
N GLU A 9 -11.95 -8.41 1.74
CA GLU A 9 -10.89 -9.42 1.71
C GLU A 9 -9.51 -8.76 1.72
N ILE A 10 -9.32 -7.71 0.91
CA ILE A 10 -8.05 -6.96 0.89
C ILE A 10 -7.82 -6.23 2.22
N ALA A 11 -8.85 -5.62 2.80
CA ALA A 11 -8.75 -4.93 4.09
C ALA A 11 -8.26 -5.86 5.20
N ILE A 12 -8.76 -7.09 5.27
CA ILE A 12 -8.30 -8.11 6.24
C ILE A 12 -6.81 -8.41 6.03
N ARG A 13 -6.36 -8.53 4.76
CA ARG A 13 -4.93 -8.75 4.45
C ARG A 13 -4.06 -7.55 4.85
N CYS A 14 -4.56 -6.32 4.65
CA CYS A 14 -3.88 -5.11 5.13
C CYS A 14 -3.75 -5.10 6.65
N GLN A 15 -4.83 -5.42 7.39
CA GLN A 15 -4.82 -5.49 8.86
C GLN A 15 -3.78 -6.47 9.40
N ASN A 16 -3.62 -7.61 8.74
CA ASN A 16 -2.70 -8.67 9.12
C ASN A 16 -1.27 -8.44 8.62
N ASN A 17 -1.00 -7.34 7.91
CA ASN A 17 0.28 -7.10 7.21
C ASN A 17 0.62 -8.19 6.18
N GLU A 18 -0.41 -8.80 5.60
CA GLU A 18 -0.32 -9.85 4.57
C GLU A 18 -0.59 -9.29 3.16
N ALA A 19 -0.78 -7.99 3.00
CA ALA A 19 -0.98 -7.34 1.72
C ALA A 19 0.33 -6.81 1.13
N ALA A 20 0.43 -6.85 -0.20
CA ALA A 20 1.41 -6.14 -1.01
C ALA A 20 0.69 -5.42 -2.15
N LEU A 21 1.22 -4.29 -2.60
CA LEU A 21 0.70 -3.58 -3.77
C LEU A 21 1.60 -3.84 -4.96
N PHE A 22 0.99 -4.01 -6.14
CA PHE A 22 1.68 -3.95 -7.40
C PHE A 22 1.11 -2.82 -8.26
N LEU A 23 1.91 -1.79 -8.48
CA LEU A 23 1.48 -0.55 -9.12
C LEU A 23 2.05 -0.48 -10.54
N GLY A 24 1.16 -0.44 -11.53
CA GLY A 24 1.55 -0.30 -12.93
C GLY A 24 1.54 1.15 -13.41
N ALA A 25 1.85 1.34 -14.70
CA ALA A 25 1.92 2.65 -15.36
C ALA A 25 0.61 3.46 -15.30
N GLY A 26 -0.54 2.80 -15.13
CA GLY A 26 -1.83 3.48 -14.95
C GLY A 26 -1.86 4.41 -13.74
N MET A 27 -1.11 4.12 -12.68
CA MET A 27 -1.01 5.01 -11.52
C MET A 27 -0.24 6.30 -11.83
N SER A 28 0.80 6.21 -12.64
CA SER A 28 1.58 7.36 -13.10
C SER A 28 0.82 8.19 -14.15
N ASN A 29 -0.03 7.54 -14.97
CA ASN A 29 -0.90 8.25 -15.90
C ASN A 29 -1.90 9.16 -15.18
N ASN A 30 -2.43 8.73 -14.03
CA ASN A 30 -3.32 9.55 -13.19
C ASN A 30 -2.60 10.78 -12.60
N ALA A 31 -1.26 10.74 -12.52
CA ALA A 31 -0.43 11.88 -12.14
C ALA A 31 0.09 12.67 -13.35
N GLY A 32 -0.51 12.48 -14.55
CA GLY A 32 -0.18 13.23 -15.76
C GLY A 32 1.00 12.72 -16.58
N LEU A 33 1.68 11.64 -16.16
CA LEU A 33 2.76 11.06 -16.95
C LEU A 33 2.24 10.34 -18.20
N PRO A 34 2.99 10.37 -19.34
CA PRO A 34 2.59 9.68 -20.53
C PRO A 34 2.62 8.16 -20.33
N SER A 35 1.70 7.45 -20.99
CA SER A 35 1.80 6.00 -21.08
C SER A 35 3.07 5.59 -21.83
N TRP A 36 3.55 4.36 -21.60
CA TRP A 36 4.70 3.79 -22.31
C TRP A 36 4.57 3.92 -23.84
N LYS A 37 3.38 3.65 -24.39
CA LYS A 37 3.14 3.79 -25.82
C LYS A 37 3.37 5.24 -26.28
N LYS A 38 2.81 6.22 -25.55
CA LYS A 38 3.00 7.65 -25.86
C LYS A 38 4.46 8.09 -25.71
N LEU A 39 5.18 7.55 -24.73
CA LEU A 39 6.60 7.83 -24.51
C LEU A 39 7.45 7.32 -25.68
N PHE A 40 7.16 6.14 -26.22
CA PHE A 40 7.93 5.51 -27.28
C PHE A 40 7.49 5.90 -28.70
N GLU A 41 6.30 6.47 -28.87
CA GLU A 41 5.81 6.89 -30.20
C GLU A 41 6.75 7.86 -30.96
N PRO A 42 7.27 8.94 -30.32
CA PRO A 42 8.26 9.80 -30.97
C PRO A 42 9.55 9.07 -31.32
N LEU A 43 10.01 8.16 -30.46
CA LEU A 43 11.24 7.38 -30.68
C LEU A 43 11.09 6.42 -31.87
N ALA A 44 9.93 5.74 -31.97
CA ALA A 44 9.61 4.86 -33.09
C ALA A 44 9.57 5.62 -34.41
N ARG A 45 8.93 6.80 -34.43
CA ARG A 45 8.89 7.68 -35.65
C ARG A 45 10.27 8.12 -36.08
N GLU A 46 11.17 8.47 -35.15
CA GLU A 46 12.56 8.87 -35.49
C GLU A 46 13.37 7.77 -36.18
N ILE A 47 12.98 6.50 -36.03
CA ILE A 47 13.60 5.34 -36.69
C ILE A 47 12.71 4.71 -37.77
N GLY A 48 11.64 5.41 -38.18
CA GLY A 48 10.78 5.03 -39.30
C GLY A 48 9.80 3.89 -38.98
N ILE A 49 9.45 3.65 -37.69
CA ILE A 49 8.50 2.64 -37.28
C ILE A 49 7.18 3.31 -36.85
N ASP A 50 6.06 2.76 -37.34
CA ASP A 50 4.73 3.15 -36.97
C ASP A 50 4.20 2.15 -35.91
N LEU A 51 3.98 2.62 -34.67
CA LEU A 51 3.50 1.79 -33.55
C LEU A 51 2.08 1.29 -33.73
N GLU A 52 1.26 1.88 -34.58
CA GLU A 52 -0.10 1.41 -34.85
C GLU A 52 -0.11 0.22 -35.82
N ASN A 53 0.91 0.08 -36.64
CA ASN A 53 1.02 -0.90 -37.71
C ASN A 53 2.18 -1.89 -37.52
N THR A 54 2.63 -2.12 -36.29
CA THR A 54 3.72 -3.03 -36.00
C THR A 54 3.34 -4.07 -34.94
N ASN A 55 3.94 -5.25 -35.03
CA ASN A 55 3.86 -6.30 -34.01
C ASN A 55 5.02 -6.26 -33.00
N TYR A 56 5.92 -5.27 -33.12
CA TYR A 56 7.03 -5.13 -32.18
C TYR A 56 6.54 -4.66 -30.82
N GLN A 57 7.13 -5.24 -29.76
CA GLN A 57 6.92 -4.78 -28.40
C GLN A 57 7.72 -3.48 -28.14
N LEU A 58 7.35 -2.72 -27.12
CA LEU A 58 8.04 -1.47 -26.79
C LEU A 58 9.53 -1.67 -26.45
N TYR A 59 9.89 -2.81 -25.86
CA TYR A 59 11.29 -3.20 -25.63
C TYR A 59 12.08 -3.38 -26.94
N ASP A 60 11.43 -3.91 -28.00
CA ASP A 60 12.05 -4.05 -29.32
C ASP A 60 12.29 -2.67 -29.93
N ILE A 61 11.32 -1.76 -29.82
CA ILE A 61 11.45 -0.36 -30.30
C ILE A 61 12.60 0.36 -29.59
N ALA A 62 12.69 0.20 -28.25
CA ALA A 62 13.79 0.75 -27.46
C ALA A 62 15.15 0.22 -27.95
N GLN A 63 15.24 -1.10 -28.21
CA GLN A 63 16.43 -1.73 -28.75
C GLN A 63 16.80 -1.19 -30.12
N PHE A 64 15.84 -1.07 -31.04
CA PHE A 64 16.07 -0.54 -32.37
C PHE A 64 16.50 0.93 -32.33
N TYR A 65 15.89 1.71 -31.43
CA TYR A 65 16.31 3.11 -31.24
C TYR A 65 17.76 3.19 -30.72
N ALA A 66 18.09 2.39 -29.70
CA ALA A 66 19.43 2.32 -29.14
C ALA A 66 20.48 1.89 -30.18
N ASN A 67 20.15 0.94 -31.06
CA ASN A 67 21.03 0.49 -32.14
C ASN A 67 21.26 1.59 -33.20
N ASN A 68 20.25 2.42 -33.48
CA ASN A 68 20.32 3.45 -34.50
C ASN A 68 20.91 4.79 -34.01
N LYS A 69 20.54 5.20 -32.77
CA LYS A 69 20.85 6.53 -32.22
C LYS A 69 21.77 6.49 -31.01
N GLY A 70 21.98 5.30 -30.43
CA GLY A 70 22.81 5.09 -29.26
C GLY A 70 21.97 5.11 -27.96
N ILE A 71 22.40 4.28 -27.00
CA ILE A 71 21.74 4.09 -25.70
C ILE A 71 21.64 5.40 -24.88
N SER A 72 22.68 6.25 -24.94
CA SER A 72 22.70 7.54 -24.24
C SER A 72 21.61 8.50 -24.74
N GLN A 73 21.27 8.47 -26.04
CA GLN A 73 20.18 9.29 -26.59
C GLN A 73 18.82 8.74 -26.12
N LEU A 74 18.64 7.43 -26.07
CA LEU A 74 17.46 6.79 -25.53
C LEU A 74 17.22 7.22 -24.06
N HIS A 75 18.23 7.07 -23.20
CA HIS A 75 18.15 7.47 -21.80
C HIS A 75 17.81 8.95 -21.62
N LYS A 76 18.45 9.84 -22.42
CA LYS A 76 18.16 11.28 -22.38
C LYS A 76 16.71 11.59 -22.74
N LYS A 77 16.16 10.94 -23.77
CA LYS A 77 14.76 11.12 -24.19
C LYS A 77 13.79 10.66 -23.08
N ILE A 78 14.00 9.46 -22.55
CA ILE A 78 13.17 8.93 -21.46
C ILE A 78 13.21 9.85 -20.25
N SER A 79 14.41 10.25 -19.80
CA SER A 79 14.57 11.15 -18.66
C SER A 79 13.87 12.50 -18.87
N SER A 80 13.96 13.07 -20.07
CA SER A 80 13.32 14.36 -20.37
C SER A 80 11.80 14.32 -20.34
N GLU A 81 11.18 13.18 -20.62
CA GLU A 81 9.72 13.04 -20.62
C GLU A 81 9.17 12.68 -19.21
N ILE A 82 9.91 11.90 -18.46
CA ILE A 82 9.47 11.44 -17.12
C ILE A 82 9.70 12.50 -16.03
N ASN A 83 10.81 13.25 -16.08
CA ASN A 83 11.16 14.24 -15.05
C ASN A 83 10.33 15.54 -15.08
N ARG A 84 9.31 15.64 -15.95
CA ARG A 84 8.54 16.89 -16.15
C ARG A 84 7.42 17.09 -15.14
N ILE A 85 7.03 16.08 -14.38
CA ILE A 85 5.73 16.09 -13.68
C ILE A 85 5.90 15.80 -12.21
N ASP A 86 5.35 16.69 -11.40
CA ASP A 86 5.26 16.58 -9.94
C ASP A 86 3.79 16.70 -9.49
N GLU A 87 2.89 15.97 -10.17
CA GLU A 87 1.47 16.02 -9.89
C GLU A 87 1.06 14.94 -8.89
N THR A 88 0.06 15.27 -8.06
CA THR A 88 -0.60 14.35 -7.15
C THR A 88 -2.00 14.06 -7.65
N SER A 89 -2.57 12.95 -7.22
CA SER A 89 -3.99 12.66 -7.40
C SER A 89 -4.60 12.17 -6.09
N GLU A 90 -5.91 12.35 -5.94
CA GLU A 90 -6.64 11.83 -4.79
C GLU A 90 -6.52 10.29 -4.68
N THR A 91 -6.41 9.60 -5.81
CA THR A 91 -6.14 8.14 -5.87
C THR A 91 -4.81 7.78 -5.22
N LEU A 92 -3.74 8.55 -5.49
CA LEU A 92 -2.43 8.37 -4.85
C LEU A 92 -2.49 8.69 -3.35
N ASP A 93 -3.29 9.68 -2.95
CA ASP A 93 -3.51 10.01 -1.55
C ASP A 93 -4.17 8.85 -0.80
N GLU A 94 -5.24 8.25 -1.36
CA GLU A 94 -5.88 7.06 -0.77
C GLU A 94 -4.94 5.84 -0.74
N LEU A 95 -4.13 5.66 -1.77
CA LEU A 95 -3.11 4.62 -1.81
C LEU A 95 -2.10 4.75 -0.67
N THR A 96 -1.63 5.97 -0.39
CA THR A 96 -0.69 6.21 0.71
C THR A 96 -1.32 6.03 2.09
N ASN A 97 -2.65 6.03 2.22
CA ASN A 97 -3.36 5.75 3.46
C ASN A 97 -3.47 4.24 3.75
N MET A 98 -3.26 3.38 2.75
CA MET A 98 -3.32 1.93 2.94
C MET A 98 -2.26 1.45 3.94
N GLN A 99 -2.66 0.48 4.77
CA GLN A 99 -1.75 -0.21 5.68
C GLN A 99 -1.00 -1.30 4.90
N CYS A 100 -0.06 -0.86 4.06
CA CYS A 100 0.76 -1.74 3.25
C CYS A 100 2.19 -1.18 3.20
N ASN A 101 3.17 -2.01 3.50
CA ASN A 101 4.59 -1.63 3.56
C ASN A 101 5.46 -2.35 2.51
N SER A 102 4.83 -3.10 1.59
CA SER A 102 5.51 -3.72 0.45
C SER A 102 4.82 -3.28 -0.84
N ILE A 103 5.53 -2.52 -1.65
CA ILE A 103 5.04 -1.96 -2.91
C ILE A 103 5.98 -2.38 -4.02
N TRP A 104 5.43 -2.96 -5.06
CA TRP A 104 6.15 -3.39 -6.25
C TRP A 104 5.69 -2.59 -7.46
N THR A 105 6.60 -2.28 -8.35
CA THR A 105 6.27 -1.54 -9.57
C THR A 105 7.26 -1.84 -10.69
N THR A 106 6.78 -1.74 -11.92
CA THR A 106 7.63 -1.70 -13.12
C THR A 106 7.90 -0.27 -13.59
N ASN A 107 7.35 0.75 -12.90
CA ASN A 107 7.51 2.16 -13.27
C ASN A 107 8.89 2.68 -12.88
N TYR A 108 9.46 3.53 -13.72
CA TYR A 108 10.77 4.19 -13.46
C TYR A 108 10.62 5.52 -12.73
N ASP A 109 9.46 6.18 -12.86
CA ASP A 109 9.18 7.50 -12.29
C ASP A 109 9.18 7.50 -10.76
N LYS A 110 9.05 8.71 -10.17
CA LYS A 110 9.05 8.92 -8.73
C LYS A 110 7.70 9.32 -8.14
N VAL A 111 6.63 9.11 -8.88
CA VAL A 111 5.29 9.54 -8.46
C VAL A 111 4.89 8.91 -7.12
N ILE A 112 5.14 7.61 -6.96
CA ILE A 112 4.82 6.88 -5.74
C ILE A 112 5.62 7.42 -4.56
N GLU A 113 6.95 7.46 -4.69
CA GLU A 113 7.87 7.93 -3.65
C GLU A 113 7.58 9.36 -3.22
N ASN A 114 7.39 10.26 -4.18
CA ASN A 114 7.08 11.66 -3.93
C ASN A 114 5.76 11.82 -3.17
N ASN A 115 4.76 11.00 -3.48
CA ASN A 115 3.49 11.07 -2.79
C ASN A 115 3.61 10.62 -1.32
N TYR A 116 4.34 9.52 -1.05
CA TYR A 116 4.65 9.10 0.34
C TYR A 116 5.45 10.16 1.09
N TYR A 117 6.46 10.77 0.43
CA TYR A 117 7.28 11.82 1.03
C TYR A 117 6.43 13.05 1.43
N ARG A 118 5.51 13.51 0.57
CA ARG A 118 4.58 14.61 0.86
C ARG A 118 3.68 14.33 2.07
N LYS A 119 3.30 13.07 2.27
CA LYS A 119 2.53 12.62 3.45
C LYS A 119 3.41 12.41 4.69
N GLY A 120 4.70 12.77 4.63
CA GLY A 120 5.64 12.61 5.73
C GLY A 120 6.01 11.17 6.07
N LYS A 121 5.76 10.23 5.16
CA LYS A 121 6.09 8.81 5.31
C LYS A 121 7.45 8.52 4.71
N ARG A 122 8.25 7.73 5.41
CA ARG A 122 9.57 7.30 4.93
C ARG A 122 9.42 6.07 4.05
N THR A 123 10.08 6.11 2.90
CA THR A 123 10.18 4.99 1.97
C THR A 123 11.61 4.53 1.80
N ASN A 124 11.78 3.26 1.53
CA ASN A 124 13.05 2.66 1.13
C ASN A 124 12.91 2.19 -0.30
N ILE A 125 13.76 2.70 -1.20
CA ILE A 125 13.67 2.43 -2.63
C ILE A 125 14.66 1.34 -3.00
N ILE A 126 14.16 0.27 -3.60
CA ILE A 126 14.92 -0.91 -4.02
C ILE A 126 14.79 -1.04 -5.54
N HIS A 127 15.82 -0.66 -6.28
CA HIS A 127 15.86 -0.75 -7.75
C HIS A 127 17.04 -1.58 -8.27
N SER A 128 17.85 -2.14 -7.37
CA SER A 128 18.97 -3.03 -7.68
C SER A 128 19.11 -4.12 -6.62
N GLU A 129 19.86 -5.18 -6.91
CA GLU A 129 20.13 -6.24 -5.95
C GLU A 129 20.92 -5.75 -4.72
N GLU A 130 21.78 -4.75 -4.90
CA GLU A 130 22.57 -4.15 -3.82
C GLU A 130 21.65 -3.44 -2.79
N ASN A 131 20.53 -2.87 -3.25
CA ASN A 131 19.58 -2.21 -2.34
C ASN A 131 18.80 -3.22 -1.48
N LEU A 132 18.75 -4.50 -1.84
CA LEU A 132 18.02 -5.51 -1.06
C LEU A 132 18.56 -5.66 0.37
N VAL A 133 19.85 -5.36 0.61
CA VAL A 133 20.42 -5.38 1.97
C VAL A 133 19.85 -4.31 2.89
N SER A 134 19.23 -3.26 2.32
CA SER A 134 18.60 -2.16 3.05
C SER A 134 17.12 -2.39 3.35
N VAL A 135 16.54 -3.53 2.95
CA VAL A 135 15.13 -3.84 3.21
C VAL A 135 14.88 -3.98 4.70
N GLU A 136 14.07 -3.10 5.24
CA GLU A 136 13.61 -3.15 6.63
C GLU A 136 12.16 -3.64 6.69
N LEU A 137 11.99 -4.94 6.94
CA LEU A 137 10.67 -5.53 7.09
C LEU A 137 9.96 -4.90 8.32
N ASN A 138 8.72 -4.45 8.12
CA ASN A 138 7.85 -3.90 9.17
C ASN A 138 8.22 -2.53 9.76
N LYS A 139 9.28 -1.86 9.29
CA LYS A 139 9.66 -0.53 9.81
C LYS A 139 9.40 0.60 8.83
N ASN A 140 9.71 0.38 7.55
CA ASN A 140 9.57 1.36 6.48
C ASN A 140 8.71 0.79 5.35
N ILE A 141 8.20 1.67 4.51
CA ILE A 141 7.54 1.30 3.27
C ILE A 141 8.64 0.99 2.25
N ASN A 142 8.72 -0.27 1.80
CA ASN A 142 9.68 -0.68 0.80
C ASN A 142 9.03 -0.61 -0.59
N ILE A 143 9.65 0.13 -1.50
CA ILE A 143 9.21 0.26 -2.89
C ILE A 143 10.22 -0.45 -3.77
N PHE A 144 9.81 -1.58 -4.34
CA PHE A 144 10.62 -2.42 -5.22
C PHE A 144 10.33 -2.04 -6.68
N LYS A 145 11.32 -1.48 -7.36
CA LYS A 145 11.24 -1.04 -8.76
C LYS A 145 11.89 -2.08 -9.65
N MET A 146 11.08 -3.00 -10.16
CA MET A 146 11.56 -4.18 -10.89
C MET A 146 12.31 -3.83 -12.16
N ASN A 147 11.93 -2.75 -12.83
CA ASN A 147 12.61 -2.33 -14.07
C ASN A 147 13.67 -1.25 -13.83
N GLY A 148 14.01 -0.93 -12.58
CA GLY A 148 14.98 0.11 -12.25
C GLY A 148 14.36 1.48 -11.99
N ASP A 149 15.18 2.50 -11.85
CA ASP A 149 14.80 3.86 -11.46
C ASP A 149 15.25 4.89 -12.48
N ILE A 150 14.49 6.00 -12.61
CA ILE A 150 14.80 7.10 -13.53
C ILE A 150 16.15 7.77 -13.26
N ASP A 151 16.61 7.74 -12.00
CA ASP A 151 17.90 8.29 -11.62
C ASP A 151 19.07 7.34 -11.99
N ASP A 152 18.78 6.09 -12.32
CA ASP A 152 19.77 5.08 -12.67
C ASP A 152 19.40 4.29 -13.93
N LEU A 153 19.09 5.02 -15.01
CA LEU A 153 18.70 4.43 -16.29
C LEU A 153 19.77 3.50 -16.90
N LYS A 154 21.01 3.60 -16.45
CA LYS A 154 22.09 2.72 -16.92
C LYS A 154 21.85 1.26 -16.53
N HIS A 155 21.22 1.04 -15.39
CA HIS A 155 20.88 -0.30 -14.86
C HIS A 155 19.39 -0.63 -15.00
N ALA A 156 18.62 0.25 -15.66
CA ALA A 156 17.20 0.04 -15.88
C ALA A 156 16.94 -0.93 -17.05
N ILE A 157 15.83 -1.64 -16.98
CA ILE A 157 15.37 -2.62 -17.98
C ILE A 157 14.54 -1.89 -19.04
N ILE A 158 15.14 -1.39 -20.07
CA ILE A 158 14.50 -0.55 -21.09
C ILE A 158 14.50 -1.21 -22.47
N THR A 159 15.60 -1.86 -22.84
CA THR A 159 15.76 -2.48 -24.16
C THR A 159 15.43 -3.96 -24.11
N LYS A 160 15.23 -4.56 -25.28
CA LYS A 160 15.04 -6.01 -25.40
C LYS A 160 16.20 -6.79 -24.80
N ARG A 161 17.41 -6.32 -25.00
CA ARG A 161 18.62 -6.93 -24.44
C ARG A 161 18.58 -6.92 -22.91
N ASP A 162 18.18 -5.80 -22.29
CA ASP A 162 18.09 -5.72 -20.83
C ASP A 162 17.08 -6.74 -20.30
N LEU A 163 15.94 -6.90 -20.99
CA LEU A 163 14.91 -7.88 -20.64
C LEU A 163 15.41 -9.33 -20.81
N GLU A 164 16.18 -9.63 -21.83
CA GLU A 164 16.79 -10.97 -22.05
C GLU A 164 17.82 -11.30 -20.98
N GLU A 165 18.54 -10.29 -20.48
CA GLU A 165 19.53 -10.45 -19.40
C GLU A 165 18.91 -10.38 -18.00
N TYR A 166 17.59 -10.13 -17.87
CA TYR A 166 16.89 -9.89 -16.59
C TYR A 166 17.15 -10.98 -15.54
N ASN A 167 17.01 -12.24 -15.92
CA ASN A 167 17.23 -13.38 -15.01
C ASN A 167 18.68 -13.50 -14.51
N LYS A 168 19.63 -12.84 -15.17
CA LYS A 168 21.02 -12.79 -14.77
C LYS A 168 21.30 -11.59 -13.85
N THR A 169 20.77 -10.43 -14.19
CA THR A 169 21.05 -9.14 -13.53
C THR A 169 20.14 -8.87 -12.33
N HIS A 170 18.93 -9.46 -12.28
CA HIS A 170 17.90 -9.24 -11.26
C HIS A 170 17.42 -10.55 -10.60
N LYS A 171 18.30 -11.57 -10.55
CA LYS A 171 17.97 -12.92 -10.05
C LYS A 171 17.51 -12.90 -8.59
N VAL A 172 18.19 -12.15 -7.73
CA VAL A 172 17.88 -12.10 -6.29
C VAL A 172 16.61 -11.31 -6.06
N LEU A 173 16.42 -10.16 -6.76
CA LEU A 173 15.21 -9.39 -6.71
C LEU A 173 13.99 -10.22 -7.15
N LEU A 174 14.13 -10.99 -8.22
CA LEU A 174 13.08 -11.88 -8.72
C LEU A 174 12.75 -13.00 -7.73
N THR A 175 13.76 -13.56 -7.07
CA THR A 175 13.58 -14.56 -6.00
C THR A 175 12.83 -13.96 -4.82
N PHE A 176 13.15 -12.71 -4.46
CA PHE A 176 12.44 -11.98 -3.41
C PHE A 176 10.98 -11.70 -3.78
N PHE A 177 10.72 -11.32 -5.02
CA PHE A 177 9.37 -11.15 -5.55
C PHE A 177 8.55 -12.45 -5.49
N LYS A 178 9.11 -13.56 -5.96
CA LYS A 178 8.47 -14.88 -5.88
C LYS A 178 8.15 -15.29 -4.44
N ARG A 179 9.06 -15.04 -3.50
CA ARG A 179 8.78 -15.27 -2.08
C ARG A 179 7.60 -14.42 -1.59
N GLU A 180 7.55 -13.15 -1.95
CA GLU A 180 6.44 -12.27 -1.55
C GLU A 180 5.10 -12.74 -2.14
N LEU A 181 5.07 -13.21 -3.38
CA LEU A 181 3.87 -13.79 -4.00
C LEU A 181 3.34 -15.04 -3.26
N VAL A 182 4.21 -15.80 -2.58
CA VAL A 182 3.79 -16.96 -1.77
C VAL A 182 3.20 -16.53 -0.42
N VAL A 183 3.78 -15.51 0.21
CA VAL A 183 3.43 -15.15 1.61
C VAL A 183 2.49 -13.98 1.73
N LYS A 184 2.28 -13.21 0.65
CA LYS A 184 1.40 -12.04 0.63
C LYS A 184 0.35 -12.13 -0.46
N CYS A 185 -0.77 -11.50 -0.19
CA CYS A 185 -1.81 -11.21 -1.16
C CYS A 185 -1.45 -9.91 -1.89
N PHE A 186 -1.26 -9.97 -3.20
CA PHE A 186 -1.00 -8.80 -4.02
C PHE A 186 -2.29 -8.16 -4.50
N LEU A 187 -2.35 -6.82 -4.45
CA LEU A 187 -3.35 -6.00 -5.13
C LEU A 187 -2.69 -5.27 -6.30
N PHE A 188 -3.05 -5.67 -7.52
CA PHE A 188 -2.58 -5.05 -8.76
C PHE A 188 -3.48 -3.87 -9.13
N ILE A 189 -2.88 -2.67 -9.31
CA ILE A 189 -3.58 -1.44 -9.66
C ILE A 189 -2.87 -0.74 -10.81
N GLY A 190 -3.62 -0.37 -11.86
CA GLY A 190 -3.07 0.30 -13.03
C GLY A 190 -2.06 -0.54 -13.82
N TYR A 191 -2.14 -1.87 -13.69
CA TYR A 191 -1.25 -2.83 -14.32
C TYR A 191 -2.00 -3.68 -15.34
N SER A 192 -1.45 -3.83 -16.53
CA SER A 192 -2.10 -4.49 -17.67
C SER A 192 -1.77 -5.97 -17.83
N PHE A 193 -0.80 -6.49 -17.09
CA PHE A 193 -0.28 -7.87 -17.24
C PHE A 193 0.31 -8.17 -18.63
N THR A 194 0.71 -7.16 -19.37
CA THR A 194 1.26 -7.33 -20.73
C THR A 194 2.77 -7.52 -20.74
N ASP A 195 3.45 -7.29 -19.63
CA ASP A 195 4.89 -7.58 -19.51
C ASP A 195 5.16 -9.08 -19.30
N SER A 196 6.39 -9.48 -19.57
CA SER A 196 6.81 -10.88 -19.48
C SER A 196 7.41 -11.26 -18.12
N LEU A 197 7.19 -10.47 -17.07
CA LEU A 197 7.83 -10.70 -15.78
C LEU A 197 6.89 -11.32 -14.73
N VAL A 198 5.70 -10.72 -14.53
CA VAL A 198 4.83 -11.05 -13.40
C VAL A 198 4.07 -12.36 -13.60
N LEU A 199 3.33 -12.51 -14.71
CA LEU A 199 2.53 -13.71 -14.93
C LEU A 199 3.36 -15.00 -15.00
N PRO A 200 4.58 -15.04 -15.62
CA PRO A 200 5.44 -16.21 -15.54
C PRO A 200 5.83 -16.59 -14.11
N CYS A 201 6.10 -15.61 -13.21
CA CYS A 201 6.38 -15.89 -11.82
C CYS A 201 5.20 -16.52 -11.10
N ILE A 202 3.99 -15.99 -11.30
CA ILE A 202 2.76 -16.53 -10.70
C ILE A 202 2.48 -17.92 -11.26
N SER A 203 2.62 -18.14 -12.58
CA SER A 203 2.44 -19.44 -13.21
C SER A 203 3.38 -20.51 -12.65
N GLU A 204 4.66 -20.16 -12.45
CA GLU A 204 5.64 -21.05 -11.84
C GLU A 204 5.24 -21.46 -10.43
N LEU A 205 4.72 -20.51 -9.64
CA LEU A 205 4.24 -20.79 -8.28
C LEU A 205 2.98 -21.63 -8.29
N SER A 206 2.01 -21.35 -9.17
CA SER A 206 0.80 -22.15 -9.32
C SER A 206 1.11 -23.62 -9.64
N GLN A 207 2.11 -23.86 -10.50
CA GLN A 207 2.58 -25.21 -10.81
C GLN A 207 3.29 -25.87 -9.64
N ALA A 208 4.13 -25.12 -8.90
CA ALA A 208 4.90 -25.65 -7.78
C ALA A 208 4.04 -26.05 -6.56
N PHE A 209 2.90 -25.39 -6.38
CA PHE A 209 2.00 -25.57 -5.23
C PHE A 209 0.65 -26.20 -5.60
N ASP A 210 0.49 -26.77 -6.81
CA ASP A 210 -0.77 -27.33 -7.30
C ASP A 210 -1.97 -26.38 -7.11
N GLY A 211 -1.74 -25.06 -7.24
CA GLY A 211 -2.74 -24.03 -7.00
C GLY A 211 -2.99 -23.66 -5.53
N GLU A 212 -2.35 -24.30 -4.59
CA GLU A 212 -2.48 -24.04 -3.13
C GLU A 212 -1.65 -22.80 -2.67
N HIS A 213 -1.77 -21.69 -3.40
CA HIS A 213 -1.14 -20.40 -3.02
C HIS A 213 -2.22 -19.32 -2.78
N PRO A 214 -1.89 -18.24 -2.09
CA PRO A 214 -2.86 -17.17 -1.83
C PRO A 214 -3.45 -16.59 -3.12
N TYR A 215 -4.76 -16.24 -3.09
CA TYR A 215 -5.34 -15.43 -4.13
C TYR A 215 -4.70 -14.04 -4.13
N HIS A 216 -4.47 -13.53 -5.34
CA HIS A 216 -4.14 -12.15 -5.60
C HIS A 216 -5.37 -11.41 -6.15
N TYR A 217 -5.30 -10.10 -6.24
CA TYR A 217 -6.42 -9.26 -6.63
C TYR A 217 -5.98 -8.24 -7.68
N ALA A 218 -6.87 -7.89 -8.61
CA ALA A 218 -6.62 -6.84 -9.59
C ALA A 218 -7.83 -5.93 -9.73
N ILE A 219 -7.59 -4.63 -9.97
CA ILE A 219 -8.62 -3.69 -10.37
C ILE A 219 -8.39 -3.37 -11.85
N MET A 220 -9.38 -3.66 -12.69
CA MET A 220 -9.28 -3.47 -14.15
C MET A 220 -10.52 -2.75 -14.69
N LYS A 221 -10.31 -1.88 -15.67
CA LYS A 221 -11.43 -1.25 -16.38
C LYS A 221 -12.11 -2.29 -17.27
N LYS A 222 -13.43 -2.35 -17.17
CA LYS A 222 -14.27 -3.25 -17.96
C LYS A 222 -14.11 -2.99 -19.45
N ASN A 223 -14.01 -4.05 -20.20
CA ASN A 223 -14.03 -4.05 -21.67
C ASN A 223 -14.91 -5.19 -22.14
N ASN A 224 -15.73 -4.95 -23.15
CA ASN A 224 -16.63 -5.94 -23.73
C ASN A 224 -15.96 -6.78 -24.85
N ASP A 225 -14.67 -6.59 -25.07
CA ASP A 225 -13.90 -7.41 -26.02
C ASP A 225 -13.86 -8.87 -25.52
N PRO A 226 -14.24 -9.86 -26.36
CA PRO A 226 -14.15 -11.26 -26.00
C PRO A 226 -12.76 -11.71 -25.53
N ASP A 227 -11.70 -11.16 -26.11
CA ASP A 227 -10.32 -11.48 -25.71
C ASP A 227 -10.04 -10.99 -24.28
N PHE A 228 -10.53 -9.81 -23.92
CA PHE A 228 -10.43 -9.29 -22.55
C PHE A 228 -11.22 -10.15 -21.56
N ILE A 229 -12.44 -10.55 -21.91
CA ILE A 229 -13.28 -11.40 -21.05
C ILE A 229 -12.58 -12.74 -20.79
N ASN A 230 -12.05 -13.38 -21.84
CA ASN A 230 -11.30 -14.63 -21.71
C ASN A 230 -10.04 -14.45 -20.87
N PHE A 231 -9.34 -13.32 -21.02
CA PHE A 231 -8.16 -13.00 -20.22
C PHE A 231 -8.49 -12.84 -18.72
N VAL A 232 -9.58 -12.18 -18.37
CA VAL A 232 -10.04 -12.06 -16.97
C VAL A 232 -10.35 -13.43 -16.36
N VAL A 233 -10.99 -14.33 -17.13
CA VAL A 233 -11.24 -15.70 -16.69
C VAL A 233 -9.92 -16.46 -16.51
N ASP A 234 -8.95 -16.29 -17.41
CA ASP A 234 -7.63 -16.91 -17.32
C ASP A 234 -6.83 -16.41 -16.10
N LEU A 235 -6.92 -15.10 -15.78
CA LEU A 235 -6.33 -14.55 -14.58
C LEU A 235 -6.82 -15.24 -13.30
N GLU A 236 -8.12 -15.53 -13.21
CA GLU A 236 -8.68 -16.18 -12.03
C GLU A 236 -8.37 -17.68 -12.01
N THR A 237 -8.56 -18.38 -13.13
CA THR A 237 -8.49 -19.85 -13.17
C THR A 237 -7.06 -20.40 -13.16
N ARG A 238 -6.14 -19.72 -13.83
CA ARG A 238 -4.75 -20.16 -14.00
C ARG A 238 -3.75 -19.44 -13.10
N TYR A 239 -4.00 -18.16 -12.80
CA TYR A 239 -3.08 -17.33 -12.02
C TYR A 239 -3.59 -16.99 -10.63
N HIS A 240 -4.79 -17.45 -10.24
CA HIS A 240 -5.42 -17.15 -8.95
C HIS A 240 -5.52 -15.64 -8.66
N ILE A 241 -5.81 -14.84 -9.70
CA ILE A 241 -5.99 -13.39 -9.58
C ILE A 241 -7.48 -13.08 -9.74
N LYS A 242 -8.15 -12.77 -8.64
CA LYS A 242 -9.54 -12.30 -8.63
C LYS A 242 -9.60 -10.84 -9.11
N THR A 243 -10.45 -10.57 -10.09
CA THR A 243 -10.51 -9.24 -10.72
C THR A 243 -11.79 -8.50 -10.34
N LEU A 244 -11.64 -7.26 -9.85
CA LEU A 244 -12.73 -6.29 -9.76
C LEU A 244 -12.77 -5.48 -11.05
N LEU A 245 -13.89 -5.59 -11.78
CA LEU A 245 -14.14 -4.81 -12.99
C LEU A 245 -14.84 -3.51 -12.64
N ILE A 246 -14.24 -2.37 -13.00
CA ILE A 246 -14.76 -1.01 -12.82
C ILE A 246 -15.17 -0.43 -14.17
N GLU A 247 -16.13 0.49 -14.18
CA GLU A 247 -16.58 1.14 -15.41
C GLU A 247 -15.62 2.27 -15.82
N ASP A 248 -15.03 3.00 -14.84
CA ASP A 248 -14.01 4.03 -15.08
C ASP A 248 -12.87 3.99 -14.07
N TYR A 249 -11.70 4.50 -14.48
CA TYR A 249 -10.50 4.55 -13.63
C TYR A 249 -10.67 5.46 -12.39
N ASP A 250 -11.56 6.44 -12.45
CA ASP A 250 -11.87 7.31 -11.31
C ASP A 250 -12.47 6.54 -10.12
N GLU A 251 -13.09 5.38 -10.38
CA GLU A 251 -13.59 4.52 -9.30
C GLU A 251 -12.48 3.88 -8.44
N ILE A 252 -11.24 3.84 -8.92
CA ILE A 252 -10.10 3.28 -8.15
C ILE A 252 -9.98 4.01 -6.81
N GLN A 253 -10.13 5.33 -6.80
CA GLN A 253 -10.10 6.13 -5.59
C GLN A 253 -11.14 5.66 -4.56
N ASP A 254 -12.39 5.44 -4.99
CA ASP A 254 -13.46 4.99 -4.11
C ASP A 254 -13.22 3.57 -3.60
N VAL A 255 -12.69 2.67 -4.45
CA VAL A 255 -12.29 1.31 -4.04
C VAL A 255 -11.21 1.36 -2.96
N LEU A 256 -10.18 2.19 -3.14
CA LEU A 256 -9.12 2.35 -2.14
C LEU A 256 -9.64 2.97 -0.84
N ARG A 257 -10.55 3.95 -0.93
CA ARG A 257 -11.22 4.53 0.24
C ARG A 257 -12.04 3.49 1.00
N GLU A 258 -12.76 2.62 0.30
CA GLU A 258 -13.48 1.51 0.94
C GLU A 258 -12.54 0.51 1.61
N ILE A 259 -11.43 0.13 0.97
CA ILE A 259 -10.42 -0.74 1.58
C ILE A 259 -9.87 -0.08 2.85
N ASN A 260 -9.51 1.20 2.82
CA ASN A 260 -9.03 1.94 3.98
C ASN A 260 -10.08 2.00 5.10
N TYR A 261 -11.34 2.22 4.74
CA TYR A 261 -12.46 2.20 5.67
C TYR A 261 -12.58 0.85 6.37
N TYR A 262 -12.63 -0.27 5.59
CA TYR A 262 -12.74 -1.60 6.18
C TYR A 262 -11.48 -2.03 6.93
N THR A 263 -10.30 -1.59 6.51
CA THR A 263 -9.05 -1.85 7.23
C THR A 263 -9.09 -1.25 8.64
N ASN A 264 -9.71 -0.09 8.80
CA ASN A 264 -9.82 0.62 10.08
C ASN A 264 -11.12 0.32 10.86
N GLN A 265 -12.10 -0.38 10.26
CA GLN A 265 -13.42 -0.56 10.88
C GLN A 265 -13.38 -1.34 12.20
N TYR A 266 -12.35 -2.15 12.41
CA TYR A 266 -12.14 -2.90 13.64
C TYR A 266 -11.27 -2.14 14.67
N ASN A 267 -10.87 -0.91 14.36
CA ASN A 267 -10.08 -0.08 15.23
C ASN A 267 -10.99 0.87 16.02
N VAL A 268 -10.86 0.83 17.33
CA VAL A 268 -11.60 1.69 18.26
C VAL A 268 -10.61 2.56 19.01
N PHE A 269 -10.63 3.87 18.78
CA PHE A 269 -9.84 4.80 19.58
C PHE A 269 -10.56 5.10 20.88
N ILE A 270 -9.88 4.89 22.01
CA ILE A 270 -10.40 5.22 23.32
C ILE A 270 -9.70 6.49 23.81
N SER A 271 -10.46 7.56 23.91
CA SER A 271 -10.02 8.83 24.48
C SER A 271 -10.56 8.95 25.90
N GLY A 272 -9.66 9.09 26.86
CA GLY A 272 -10.10 9.25 28.25
C GLY A 272 -8.97 9.60 29.21
N SER A 273 -9.31 10.41 30.23
CA SER A 273 -8.39 10.69 31.33
C SER A 273 -9.15 10.97 32.60
N TYR A 274 -8.56 10.63 33.75
CA TYR A 274 -9.11 10.97 35.06
C TYR A 274 -7.97 11.34 35.99
N ARG A 275 -8.00 12.57 36.53
CA ARG A 275 -6.87 13.15 37.27
C ARG A 275 -7.10 13.24 38.79
N GLU A 276 -8.32 13.04 39.26
CA GLU A 276 -8.62 13.08 40.70
C GLU A 276 -8.19 11.78 41.42
N ASN A 277 -7.91 11.89 42.69
CA ASN A 277 -7.48 10.78 43.53
C ASN A 277 -8.63 10.23 44.44
N ASP A 278 -9.86 10.14 43.92
CA ASP A 278 -10.97 9.49 44.59
C ASP A 278 -10.89 7.97 44.39
N GLU A 279 -10.55 7.25 45.43
CA GLU A 279 -10.38 5.79 45.37
C GLU A 279 -11.63 5.04 44.93
N LYS A 280 -12.84 5.45 45.36
CA LYS A 280 -14.08 4.83 44.93
C LYS A 280 -14.30 5.02 43.44
N LYS A 281 -14.09 6.23 42.96
CA LYS A 281 -14.18 6.58 41.53
C LYS A 281 -13.16 5.84 40.70
N LEU A 282 -11.92 5.74 41.17
CA LEU A 282 -10.86 4.97 40.49
C LEU A 282 -11.20 3.49 40.37
N GLN A 283 -11.83 2.89 41.39
CA GLN A 283 -12.31 1.51 41.31
C GLN A 283 -13.46 1.34 40.33
N GLU A 284 -14.39 2.28 40.23
CA GLU A 284 -15.46 2.29 39.24
C GLU A 284 -14.91 2.39 37.82
N ILE A 285 -13.98 3.33 37.59
CA ILE A 285 -13.32 3.53 36.30
C ILE A 285 -12.56 2.26 35.91
N SER A 286 -11.79 1.68 36.82
CA SER A 286 -11.06 0.43 36.56
C SER A 286 -12.02 -0.70 36.16
N ARG A 287 -13.13 -0.89 36.89
CA ARG A 287 -14.14 -1.90 36.52
C ARG A 287 -14.76 -1.65 35.16
N PHE A 288 -15.08 -0.40 34.86
CA PHE A 288 -15.65 0.00 33.57
C PHE A 288 -14.67 -0.28 32.42
N CYS A 289 -13.42 0.20 32.54
CA CYS A 289 -12.38 -0.03 31.54
C CYS A 289 -12.12 -1.53 31.30
N ASN A 290 -12.07 -2.33 32.37
CA ASN A 290 -11.95 -3.79 32.25
C ASN A 290 -13.12 -4.40 31.45
N LYS A 291 -14.37 -4.03 31.77
CA LYS A 291 -15.55 -4.55 31.06
C LYS A 291 -15.56 -4.11 29.60
N LEU A 292 -15.27 -2.85 29.33
CA LEU A 292 -15.19 -2.33 27.97
C LEU A 292 -14.13 -3.06 27.16
N THR A 293 -12.91 -3.19 27.71
CA THR A 293 -11.81 -3.90 27.04
C THR A 293 -12.16 -5.35 26.75
N ASN A 294 -12.78 -6.06 27.72
CA ASN A 294 -13.24 -7.44 27.52
C ASN A 294 -14.29 -7.54 26.39
N SER A 295 -15.23 -6.59 26.32
CA SER A 295 -16.23 -6.58 25.26
C SER A 295 -15.62 -6.32 23.89
N LEU A 296 -14.74 -5.34 23.78
CA LEU A 296 -14.04 -5.04 22.52
C LEU A 296 -13.16 -6.21 22.06
N TYR A 297 -12.45 -6.83 22.99
CA TYR A 297 -11.62 -8.00 22.72
C TYR A 297 -12.42 -9.20 22.18
N LYS A 298 -13.57 -9.51 22.79
CA LYS A 298 -14.48 -10.59 22.34
C LYS A 298 -15.03 -10.37 20.94
N GLU A 299 -15.24 -9.11 20.55
CA GLU A 299 -15.68 -8.73 19.21
C GLU A 299 -14.51 -8.60 18.20
N ASN A 300 -13.30 -9.04 18.57
CA ASN A 300 -12.08 -8.90 17.77
C ASN A 300 -11.78 -7.44 17.34
N LEU A 301 -12.15 -6.47 18.16
CA LEU A 301 -11.88 -5.05 17.91
C LEU A 301 -10.51 -4.67 18.46
N ARG A 302 -9.73 -3.96 17.65
CA ARG A 302 -8.41 -3.43 18.04
C ARG A 302 -8.58 -2.11 18.77
N ILE A 303 -7.99 -1.99 19.93
CA ILE A 303 -7.99 -0.76 20.72
C ILE A 303 -6.79 0.09 20.31
N ILE A 304 -7.06 1.37 20.04
CA ILE A 304 -6.06 2.43 19.90
C ILE A 304 -6.20 3.35 21.11
N ASP A 305 -5.10 3.64 21.80
CA ASP A 305 -5.11 4.46 23.01
C ASP A 305 -3.87 5.35 23.10
N GLY A 306 -4.06 6.62 23.47
CA GLY A 306 -3.01 7.60 23.71
C GLY A 306 -2.40 7.53 25.11
N TYR A 307 -2.73 6.51 25.89
CA TYR A 307 -2.31 6.32 27.29
C TYR A 307 -2.73 7.47 28.21
N GLY A 308 -3.99 7.92 28.06
CA GLY A 308 -4.55 8.96 28.91
C GLY A 308 -4.52 8.59 30.41
N TYR A 309 -4.30 9.60 31.25
CA TYR A 309 -4.04 9.39 32.68
C TYR A 309 -5.14 8.56 33.36
N LYS A 310 -4.74 7.48 34.03
CA LYS A 310 -5.58 6.42 34.68
C LYS A 310 -6.41 5.60 33.67
N VAL A 311 -7.22 6.20 32.79
CA VAL A 311 -8.07 5.48 31.85
C VAL A 311 -7.22 4.63 30.91
N GLY A 312 -6.25 5.20 30.20
CA GLY A 312 -5.37 4.48 29.30
C GLY A 312 -4.59 3.36 30.01
N TYR A 313 -4.14 3.61 31.25
CA TYR A 313 -3.50 2.57 32.06
C TYR A 313 -4.42 1.37 32.30
N TYR A 314 -5.69 1.58 32.70
CA TYR A 314 -6.62 0.48 32.98
C TYR A 314 -7.00 -0.28 31.70
N ILE A 315 -7.17 0.41 30.58
CA ILE A 315 -7.42 -0.19 29.26
C ILE A 315 -6.23 -1.08 28.85
N ALA A 316 -5.02 -0.52 28.90
CA ALA A 316 -3.81 -1.23 28.51
C ALA A 316 -3.57 -2.46 29.39
N ALA A 317 -3.70 -2.31 30.72
CA ALA A 317 -3.55 -3.43 31.67
C ALA A 317 -4.57 -4.55 31.43
N ALA A 318 -5.84 -4.19 31.16
CA ALA A 318 -6.88 -5.17 30.87
C ALA A 318 -6.63 -5.90 29.56
N ALA A 319 -6.28 -5.17 28.48
CA ALA A 319 -5.97 -5.76 27.19
C ALA A 319 -4.75 -6.70 27.28
N THR A 320 -3.67 -6.23 27.90
CA THR A 320 -2.45 -7.04 28.09
C THR A 320 -2.74 -8.34 28.83
N ARG A 321 -3.52 -8.26 29.92
CA ARG A 321 -3.90 -9.47 30.68
C ARG A 321 -4.63 -10.48 29.80
N LEU A 322 -5.66 -10.05 29.04
CA LEU A 322 -6.42 -10.94 28.17
C LEU A 322 -5.53 -11.61 27.12
N MET A 323 -4.65 -10.84 26.49
CA MET A 323 -3.74 -11.35 25.46
C MET A 323 -2.73 -12.36 26.03
N LEU A 324 -2.28 -12.17 27.27
CA LEU A 324 -1.41 -13.13 27.97
C LEU A 324 -2.18 -14.39 28.39
N GLU A 325 -3.40 -14.27 28.87
CA GLU A 325 -4.26 -15.42 29.25
C GLU A 325 -4.55 -16.30 28.01
N GLU A 326 -4.70 -15.72 26.83
CA GLU A 326 -4.98 -16.46 25.59
C GLU A 326 -3.73 -16.79 24.75
N ASN A 327 -2.53 -16.52 25.27
CA ASN A 327 -1.24 -16.76 24.57
C ASN A 327 -1.18 -16.14 23.18
N VAL A 328 -1.67 -14.90 23.03
CA VAL A 328 -1.67 -14.18 21.76
C VAL A 328 -0.24 -13.88 21.30
N ALA A 329 0.11 -14.29 20.08
CA ALA A 329 1.47 -14.17 19.54
C ALA A 329 1.90 -12.72 19.27
N SER A 330 0.95 -11.83 18.95
CA SER A 330 1.24 -10.41 18.67
C SER A 330 0.22 -9.50 19.35
N PHE A 331 0.70 -8.62 20.21
CA PHE A 331 -0.15 -7.65 20.91
C PHE A 331 -0.74 -6.58 19.99
N GLU A 332 -0.06 -6.26 18.89
CA GLU A 332 -0.52 -5.29 17.90
C GLU A 332 -1.86 -5.67 17.25
N LYS A 333 -2.23 -6.96 17.33
CA LYS A 333 -3.52 -7.43 16.83
C LYS A 333 -4.71 -6.78 17.58
N TYR A 334 -4.56 -6.52 18.88
CA TYR A 334 -5.66 -6.06 19.75
C TYR A 334 -5.40 -4.72 20.43
N LEU A 335 -4.14 -4.27 20.52
CA LEU A 335 -3.79 -3.05 21.23
C LEU A 335 -2.67 -2.29 20.54
N LEU A 336 -2.93 -1.04 20.18
CA LEU A 336 -1.96 -0.09 19.70
C LEU A 336 -1.88 1.09 20.67
N MET A 337 -0.71 1.29 21.27
CA MET A 337 -0.48 2.34 22.25
C MET A 337 0.39 3.46 21.64
N TYR A 338 -0.10 4.68 21.75
CA TYR A 338 0.58 5.89 21.27
C TYR A 338 0.69 6.93 22.40
N PRO A 339 1.51 6.70 23.44
CA PRO A 339 1.62 7.60 24.58
C PRO A 339 2.14 8.98 24.14
N PHE A 340 1.63 10.02 24.80
CA PHE A 340 2.11 11.39 24.60
C PHE A 340 3.40 11.62 25.38
N ASP A 341 4.42 12.14 24.71
CA ASP A 341 5.62 12.69 25.37
C ASP A 341 5.27 14.04 26.03
N GLU A 342 5.76 14.26 27.23
CA GLU A 342 5.53 15.49 28.00
C GLU A 342 6.09 16.73 27.27
N HIS A 343 7.18 16.57 26.52
CA HIS A 343 7.89 17.64 25.83
C HIS A 343 7.32 18.01 24.45
N LEU A 344 6.27 17.33 23.97
CA LEU A 344 5.64 17.67 22.69
C LEU A 344 5.05 19.09 22.70
N THR A 345 5.32 19.85 21.66
CA THR A 345 4.65 21.12 21.39
C THR A 345 3.17 20.90 21.09
N GLN A 346 2.34 21.93 21.20
CA GLN A 346 0.91 21.82 20.88
C GLN A 346 0.67 21.35 19.44
N SER A 347 1.44 21.85 18.46
CA SER A 347 1.36 21.40 17.07
C SER A 347 1.70 19.91 16.91
N GLN A 348 2.69 19.42 17.63
CA GLN A 348 3.04 17.99 17.63
C GLN A 348 1.95 17.15 18.31
N LYS A 349 1.38 17.62 19.41
CA LYS A 349 0.23 16.95 20.08
C LYS A 349 -0.98 16.89 19.16
N TYR A 350 -1.26 17.97 18.42
CA TYR A 350 -2.35 17.98 17.44
C TYR A 350 -2.14 16.93 16.34
N LYS A 351 -0.98 16.89 15.70
CA LYS A 351 -0.61 15.88 14.69
C LYS A 351 -0.68 14.46 15.23
N HIS A 352 -0.28 14.26 16.49
CA HIS A 352 -0.35 12.95 17.15
C HIS A 352 -1.81 12.51 17.31
N ARG A 353 -2.72 13.40 17.71
CA ARG A 353 -4.15 13.14 17.79
C ARG A 353 -4.76 12.83 16.42
N GLU A 354 -4.46 13.65 15.41
CA GLU A 354 -4.89 13.37 14.03
C GLU A 354 -4.45 11.98 13.58
N PHE A 355 -3.20 11.60 13.87
CA PHE A 355 -2.68 10.28 13.52
C PHE A 355 -3.48 9.15 14.18
N MET A 356 -3.76 9.21 15.50
CA MET A 356 -4.51 8.18 16.20
C MET A 356 -5.96 8.09 15.69
N ILE A 357 -6.61 9.22 15.48
CA ILE A 357 -7.99 9.33 15.00
C ILE A 357 -8.10 8.78 13.57
N SER A 358 -7.14 9.10 12.69
CA SER A 358 -7.11 8.60 11.31
C SER A 358 -6.97 7.07 11.19
N LYS A 359 -6.58 6.39 12.28
CA LYS A 359 -6.43 4.94 12.35
C LYS A 359 -7.67 4.21 12.84
N SER A 360 -8.75 4.91 13.18
CA SER A 360 -9.95 4.34 13.78
C SER A 360 -11.22 4.86 13.13
N ASN A 361 -12.24 4.01 13.03
CA ASN A 361 -13.56 4.39 12.55
C ASN A 361 -14.56 4.59 13.69
N VAL A 362 -14.20 4.19 14.90
CA VAL A 362 -15.01 4.37 16.10
C VAL A 362 -14.16 5.05 17.15
N ILE A 363 -14.72 6.07 17.80
CA ILE A 363 -14.05 6.77 18.90
C ILE A 363 -14.97 6.74 20.11
N ILE A 364 -14.43 6.30 21.24
CA ILE A 364 -15.13 6.24 22.52
C ILE A 364 -14.48 7.25 23.45
N PHE A 365 -15.25 8.25 23.89
CA PHE A 365 -14.82 9.24 24.87
C PHE A 365 -15.28 8.81 26.26
N ILE A 366 -14.33 8.68 27.21
CA ILE A 366 -14.59 8.19 28.56
C ILE A 366 -13.94 9.11 29.57
N TYR A 367 -14.73 9.72 30.45
CA TYR A 367 -14.23 10.62 31.50
C TYR A 367 -13.39 11.80 30.95
N GLY A 368 -13.06 12.78 31.80
CA GLY A 368 -12.14 13.84 31.39
C GLY A 368 -12.76 15.17 30.99
N PHE A 369 -14.06 15.38 31.32
CA PHE A 369 -14.74 16.67 31.15
C PHE A 369 -14.49 17.66 32.29
N ALA A 370 -13.43 17.49 33.09
CA ALA A 370 -13.04 18.49 34.05
C ALA A 370 -12.48 19.71 33.33
N SER A 371 -13.23 20.79 33.37
CA SER A 371 -12.87 22.18 33.09
C SER A 371 -11.60 22.39 32.23
N SER A 372 -11.73 22.87 31.03
CA SER A 372 -10.68 23.46 30.20
C SER A 372 -9.59 22.53 29.63
N ASP A 373 -9.53 21.25 29.88
CA ASP A 373 -8.47 20.43 29.31
C ASP A 373 -8.81 20.04 27.87
N SER A 374 -8.20 20.83 27.03
CA SER A 374 -8.41 20.90 25.61
C SER A 374 -8.14 19.59 24.83
N GLY A 375 -7.51 18.58 25.44
CA GLY A 375 -7.09 17.37 24.73
C GLY A 375 -8.24 16.56 24.15
N MET A 376 -9.22 16.19 24.97
CA MET A 376 -10.40 15.44 24.51
C MET A 376 -11.31 16.29 23.62
N ILE A 377 -11.43 17.61 23.89
CA ILE A 377 -12.18 18.54 23.04
C ILE A 377 -11.50 18.66 21.67
N GLU A 378 -10.18 18.74 21.64
CA GLU A 378 -9.40 18.77 20.41
C GLU A 378 -9.58 17.47 19.62
N GLU A 379 -9.50 16.31 20.26
CA GLU A 379 -9.76 15.00 19.65
C GLU A 379 -11.19 14.89 19.10
N PHE A 380 -12.18 15.38 19.85
CA PHE A 380 -13.57 15.43 19.38
C PHE A 380 -13.74 16.34 18.17
N ASN A 381 -13.06 17.48 18.14
CA ASN A 381 -13.12 18.40 16.99
C ASN A 381 -12.39 17.85 15.76
N ILE A 382 -11.30 17.12 15.95
CA ILE A 382 -10.60 16.40 14.87
C ILE A 382 -11.52 15.31 14.29
N ALA A 383 -12.16 14.54 15.16
CA ALA A 383 -13.04 13.43 14.77
C ALA A 383 -14.30 13.87 14.00
N LYS A 384 -14.69 15.15 14.11
CA LYS A 384 -15.83 15.74 13.37
C LYS A 384 -15.49 16.20 11.96
N LYS A 385 -14.23 16.36 11.65
CA LYS A 385 -13.74 16.75 10.31
C LYS A 385 -13.67 15.55 9.40
#